data_5c77898e791430f63b124d89687ba010
#
_entry.id   5c77898e791430f63b124d89687ba010
#
_cell.length_a   1.000
_cell.length_b   1.000
_cell.length_c   1.000
_cell.angle_alpha   90.00
_cell.angle_beta   90.00
_cell.angle_gamma   90.00
#
_symmetry.space_group_name_H-M   'P 1'
#
loop_
_entity.id
_entity.type
_entity.pdbx_description
1 polymer ?
#
loop_
_entity_poly.entity_id
_entity_poly.type
_entity_poly.pdbx_seq_one_letter_code
_entity_poly.pdbx_strand_id
1 'polypeptide(L)'
;MSAKYDLVVIGGGSGGLAHAQRAAEYGARAAVIESGPLGGTCVNVGCVPKKVMWYAAHHTHMFNHAGDYGFDVEVKGHDWPALKQRRDAYIERLNGIYERNLNLKNVDYIAGTGSLVDANTVRAGDRELKADRIVIATGGRPIVPDVPGAELGLTSDDFFELEDRPQRVLIAGSGYVAVELGGVFSALGSETRLVIRKDSVVRSFDEMLGREVMDAMRGAGVAIDTRVIPTSLEKTDDGIVMTAEDGRTFGPVDCVLWAVGREPNTAGLNLEAAGVEMDEWGNVPTDLFQQTNVDNIFALGDVTGREQLTPVAIAAGRRLADRLYGGMQGRHLDYKLIPTVIFSHPPMGTVGMTERAAREEFGDAVKIYESAFTGMFYALGEKKERSAMKLIVVGEEERVVGVHVVGDGADEMMQGFAVAVRMGATKKDFDDTVAIHPTSSEELVTMR
;
A
#
# COMPACT_ATOMS: atom_id res chain seq x y z
N MET A 1 -8.75 32.94 -24.31
CA MET A 1 -9.81 31.90 -24.55
C MET A 1 -9.46 30.72 -23.68
N SER A 2 -10.39 30.24 -22.84
CA SER A 2 -10.18 29.02 -22.06
C SER A 2 -10.02 27.83 -23.00
N ALA A 3 -8.98 27.03 -22.82
CA ALA A 3 -8.81 25.81 -23.61
C ALA A 3 -9.93 24.82 -23.25
N LYS A 4 -10.56 24.21 -24.24
CA LYS A 4 -11.56 23.17 -24.05
C LYS A 4 -10.91 21.80 -24.19
N TYR A 5 -11.14 20.91 -23.20
CA TYR A 5 -10.65 19.53 -23.13
C TYR A 5 -11.83 18.56 -23.15
N ASP A 6 -11.64 17.36 -23.67
CA ASP A 6 -12.56 16.25 -23.46
C ASP A 6 -12.46 15.71 -22.03
N LEU A 7 -11.26 15.84 -21.42
CA LEU A 7 -10.92 15.33 -20.10
C LEU A 7 -9.95 16.25 -19.35
N VAL A 8 -10.28 16.61 -18.12
CA VAL A 8 -9.32 17.17 -17.15
C VAL A 8 -9.24 16.23 -15.94
N VAL A 9 -8.02 15.85 -15.57
CA VAL A 9 -7.72 15.02 -14.40
C VAL A 9 -7.05 15.88 -13.34
N ILE A 10 -7.60 15.89 -12.14
CA ILE A 10 -7.00 16.53 -10.96
C ILE A 10 -6.26 15.47 -10.16
N GLY A 11 -4.94 15.51 -10.22
CA GLY A 11 -4.01 14.55 -9.61
C GLY A 11 -3.23 13.73 -10.63
N GLY A 12 -1.92 13.90 -10.62
CA GLY A 12 -0.93 13.19 -11.47
C GLY A 12 -0.34 11.95 -10.79
N GLY A 13 -1.11 11.31 -9.90
CA GLY A 13 -0.77 10.03 -9.31
C GLY A 13 -1.06 8.85 -10.24
N SER A 14 -0.85 7.64 -9.74
CA SER A 14 -0.93 6.39 -10.52
C SER A 14 -2.25 6.22 -11.29
N GLY A 15 -3.38 6.50 -10.62
CA GLY A 15 -4.70 6.37 -11.24
C GLY A 15 -4.99 7.45 -12.27
N GLY A 16 -4.70 8.72 -11.94
CA GLY A 16 -4.93 9.86 -12.84
C GLY A 16 -4.10 9.77 -14.12
N LEU A 17 -2.79 9.44 -13.98
CA LEU A 17 -1.91 9.23 -15.13
C LEU A 17 -2.37 8.07 -16.02
N ALA A 18 -2.78 6.95 -15.40
CA ALA A 18 -3.25 5.79 -16.15
C ALA A 18 -4.55 6.09 -16.92
N HIS A 19 -5.45 6.87 -16.31
CA HIS A 19 -6.70 7.28 -16.95
C HIS A 19 -6.45 8.24 -18.11
N ALA A 20 -5.71 9.34 -17.86
CA ALA A 20 -5.45 10.37 -18.86
C ALA A 20 -4.74 9.82 -20.09
N GLN A 21 -3.68 9.02 -19.88
CA GLN A 21 -2.94 8.39 -20.97
C GLN A 21 -3.79 7.42 -21.78
N ARG A 22 -4.64 6.62 -21.11
CA ARG A 22 -5.54 5.69 -21.78
C ARG A 22 -6.66 6.39 -22.54
N ALA A 23 -7.20 7.50 -22.01
CA ALA A 23 -8.17 8.32 -22.73
C ALA A 23 -7.56 8.94 -24.01
N ALA A 24 -6.32 9.44 -23.90
CA ALA A 24 -5.60 10.00 -25.04
C ALA A 24 -5.30 8.95 -26.13
N GLU A 25 -5.04 7.67 -25.77
CA GLU A 25 -4.92 6.56 -26.73
C GLU A 25 -6.19 6.35 -27.57
N TYR A 26 -7.36 6.73 -27.05
CA TYR A 26 -8.64 6.75 -27.75
C TYR A 26 -8.95 8.08 -28.45
N GLY A 27 -8.00 9.01 -28.47
CA GLY A 27 -8.11 10.29 -29.16
C GLY A 27 -8.69 11.43 -28.34
N ALA A 28 -8.94 11.25 -27.04
CA ALA A 28 -9.41 12.32 -26.16
C ALA A 28 -8.31 13.38 -25.97
N ARG A 29 -8.67 14.66 -26.07
CA ARG A 29 -7.83 15.77 -25.64
C ARG A 29 -7.85 15.87 -24.12
N ALA A 30 -6.77 15.45 -23.48
CA ALA A 30 -6.68 15.33 -22.04
C ALA A 30 -5.65 16.29 -21.41
N ALA A 31 -5.94 16.78 -20.21
CA ALA A 31 -4.99 17.47 -19.36
C ALA A 31 -4.92 16.82 -17.97
N VAL A 32 -3.72 16.82 -17.37
CA VAL A 32 -3.46 16.43 -15.99
C VAL A 32 -2.93 17.62 -15.21
N ILE A 33 -3.55 17.89 -14.08
CA ILE A 33 -3.10 18.92 -13.12
C ILE A 33 -2.47 18.20 -11.94
N GLU A 34 -1.22 18.55 -11.59
CA GLU A 34 -0.51 17.99 -10.44
C GLU A 34 0.29 19.06 -9.71
N SER A 35 0.14 19.08 -8.40
CA SER A 35 0.80 20.07 -7.52
C SER A 35 2.21 19.66 -7.07
N GLY A 36 2.48 18.35 -7.10
CA GLY A 36 3.76 17.75 -6.73
C GLY A 36 4.47 17.09 -7.91
N PRO A 37 5.46 16.25 -7.62
CA PRO A 37 6.10 15.44 -8.64
C PRO A 37 5.14 14.38 -9.24
N LEU A 38 5.22 14.17 -10.56
CA LEU A 38 4.42 13.16 -11.26
C LEU A 38 4.66 11.75 -10.72
N GLY A 39 3.60 10.94 -10.68
CA GLY A 39 3.62 9.58 -10.14
C GLY A 39 2.95 9.46 -8.77
N GLY A 40 2.71 10.60 -8.09
CA GLY A 40 2.02 10.68 -6.80
C GLY A 40 2.73 9.92 -5.69
N THR A 41 1.99 9.57 -4.63
CA THR A 41 2.51 8.87 -3.44
C THR A 41 3.32 7.62 -3.80
N CYS A 42 2.84 6.78 -4.69
CA CYS A 42 3.48 5.50 -5.02
C CYS A 42 4.93 5.67 -5.48
N VAL A 43 5.20 6.64 -6.35
CA VAL A 43 6.53 6.85 -6.94
C VAL A 43 7.43 7.65 -6.02
N ASN A 44 6.89 8.66 -5.33
CA ASN A 44 7.70 9.64 -4.63
C ASN A 44 7.92 9.32 -3.15
N VAL A 45 6.86 8.92 -2.43
CA VAL A 45 6.87 8.69 -0.97
C VAL A 45 6.08 7.44 -0.57
N GLY A 46 6.12 6.38 -1.38
CA GLY A 46 5.36 5.16 -1.15
C GLY A 46 6.03 3.91 -1.68
N CYS A 47 5.32 3.17 -2.55
CA CYS A 47 5.69 1.83 -3.00
C CYS A 47 7.12 1.72 -3.54
N VAL A 48 7.53 2.65 -4.38
CA VAL A 48 8.85 2.60 -5.05
C VAL A 48 9.98 2.82 -4.05
N PRO A 49 10.07 3.98 -3.35
CA PRO A 49 11.15 4.20 -2.38
C PRO A 49 11.10 3.18 -1.24
N LYS A 50 9.90 2.77 -0.78
CA LYS A 50 9.74 1.75 0.24
C LYS A 50 10.32 0.39 -0.20
N LYS A 51 10.06 -0.06 -1.43
CA LYS A 51 10.59 -1.35 -1.92
C LYS A 51 12.13 -1.30 -2.04
N VAL A 52 12.71 -0.14 -2.40
CA VAL A 52 14.18 0.05 -2.37
C VAL A 52 14.72 -0.11 -0.95
N MET A 53 14.08 0.52 0.05
CA MET A 53 14.48 0.41 1.46
C MET A 53 14.28 -1.02 1.99
N TRP A 54 13.20 -1.68 1.58
CA TRP A 54 12.94 -3.08 1.92
C TRP A 54 14.02 -4.02 1.37
N TYR A 55 14.51 -3.80 0.14
CA TYR A 55 15.62 -4.59 -0.38
C TYR A 55 16.91 -4.37 0.41
N ALA A 56 17.19 -3.14 0.89
CA ALA A 56 18.32 -2.90 1.76
C ALA A 56 18.19 -3.69 3.08
N ALA A 57 17.01 -3.69 3.70
CA ALA A 57 16.68 -4.49 4.87
C ALA A 57 16.81 -6.00 4.59
N HIS A 58 16.34 -6.46 3.43
CA HIS A 58 16.44 -7.86 3.02
C HIS A 58 17.91 -8.34 2.87
N HIS A 59 18.80 -7.48 2.39
CA HIS A 59 20.23 -7.81 2.37
C HIS A 59 20.78 -8.09 3.78
N THR A 60 20.34 -7.34 4.80
CA THR A 60 20.74 -7.61 6.18
C THR A 60 20.29 -9.00 6.65
N HIS A 61 19.05 -9.40 6.30
CA HIS A 61 18.58 -10.77 6.58
C HIS A 61 19.45 -11.82 5.90
N MET A 62 19.80 -11.63 4.62
CA MET A 62 20.69 -12.54 3.89
C MET A 62 22.09 -12.64 4.53
N PHE A 63 22.67 -11.52 4.97
CA PHE A 63 23.97 -11.51 5.65
C PHE A 63 23.95 -12.26 6.98
N ASN A 64 22.86 -12.17 7.74
CA ASN A 64 22.69 -12.87 9.01
C ASN A 64 22.66 -14.41 8.84
N HIS A 65 22.35 -14.91 7.66
CA HIS A 65 22.33 -16.34 7.33
C HIS A 65 23.52 -16.79 6.46
N ALA A 66 24.42 -15.88 6.09
CA ALA A 66 25.54 -16.21 5.22
C ALA A 66 26.45 -17.29 5.82
N GLY A 67 26.68 -17.27 7.14
CA GLY A 67 27.46 -18.28 7.86
C GLY A 67 26.89 -19.69 7.79
N ASP A 68 25.57 -19.83 7.72
CA ASP A 68 24.88 -21.12 7.58
C ASP A 68 25.28 -21.83 6.28
N TYR A 69 25.65 -21.03 5.26
CA TYR A 69 26.10 -21.49 3.94
C TYR A 69 27.61 -21.47 3.75
N GLY A 70 28.38 -21.28 4.85
CA GLY A 70 29.83 -21.33 4.83
C GLY A 70 30.54 -20.03 4.39
N PHE A 71 29.78 -18.91 4.28
CA PHE A 71 30.38 -17.61 4.00
C PHE A 71 30.82 -16.93 5.29
N ASP A 72 32.06 -16.43 5.31
CA ASP A 72 32.58 -15.55 6.37
C ASP A 72 32.34 -14.10 5.96
N VAL A 73 31.30 -13.49 6.51
CA VAL A 73 30.83 -12.14 6.14
C VAL A 73 30.92 -11.21 7.35
N GLU A 74 31.70 -10.14 7.20
CA GLU A 74 31.70 -9.02 8.16
C GLU A 74 30.97 -7.81 7.59
N VAL A 75 29.83 -7.44 8.19
CA VAL A 75 29.10 -6.22 7.85
C VAL A 75 29.63 -5.08 8.72
N LYS A 76 30.41 -4.16 8.14
CA LYS A 76 31.03 -3.03 8.87
C LYS A 76 30.06 -1.90 9.19
N GLY A 77 28.91 -1.85 8.54
CA GLY A 77 27.88 -0.83 8.75
C GLY A 77 26.96 -0.66 7.54
N HIS A 78 26.03 0.25 7.68
CA HIS A 78 25.10 0.65 6.61
C HIS A 78 25.17 2.17 6.43
N ASP A 79 25.37 2.61 5.20
CA ASP A 79 25.40 4.03 4.82
C ASP A 79 24.01 4.47 4.33
N TRP A 80 23.21 4.99 5.27
CA TRP A 80 21.86 5.48 5.01
C TRP A 80 21.86 6.66 4.02
N PRO A 81 22.69 7.71 4.16
CA PRO A 81 22.77 8.80 3.20
C PRO A 81 23.07 8.32 1.78
N ALA A 82 24.00 7.40 1.60
CA ALA A 82 24.32 6.85 0.28
C ALA A 82 23.16 6.06 -0.34
N LEU A 83 22.40 5.30 0.47
CA LEU A 83 21.19 4.61 0.02
C LEU A 83 20.13 5.63 -0.38
N LYS A 84 19.86 6.65 0.46
CA LYS A 84 18.91 7.74 0.18
C LYS A 84 19.25 8.41 -1.15
N GLN A 85 20.49 8.85 -1.33
CA GLN A 85 20.91 9.52 -2.57
C GLN A 85 20.63 8.68 -3.83
N ARG A 86 20.91 7.38 -3.80
CA ARG A 86 20.68 6.48 -4.94
C ARG A 86 19.19 6.25 -5.19
N ARG A 87 18.41 6.13 -4.11
CA ARG A 87 16.95 5.98 -4.16
C ARG A 87 16.30 7.23 -4.78
N ASP A 88 16.69 8.40 -4.32
CA ASP A 88 16.13 9.68 -4.76
C ASP A 88 16.47 9.96 -6.23
N ALA A 89 17.70 9.69 -6.66
CA ALA A 89 18.08 9.76 -8.07
C ALA A 89 17.26 8.79 -8.96
N TYR A 90 16.92 7.61 -8.44
CA TYR A 90 16.05 6.68 -9.15
C TYR A 90 14.61 7.22 -9.28
N ILE A 91 14.07 7.83 -8.22
CA ILE A 91 12.74 8.47 -8.21
C ILE A 91 12.70 9.63 -9.21
N GLU A 92 13.68 10.53 -9.19
CA GLU A 92 13.80 11.64 -10.13
C GLU A 92 13.79 11.15 -11.59
N ARG A 93 14.54 10.08 -11.88
CA ARG A 93 14.51 9.45 -13.19
C ARG A 93 13.11 8.96 -13.58
N LEU A 94 12.35 8.39 -12.63
CA LEU A 94 10.97 7.95 -12.88
C LEU A 94 10.04 9.13 -13.16
N ASN A 95 10.15 10.22 -12.41
CA ASN A 95 9.37 11.44 -12.67
C ASN A 95 9.57 11.93 -14.11
N GLY A 96 10.81 12.00 -14.59
CA GLY A 96 11.12 12.35 -15.97
C GLY A 96 10.57 11.35 -17.02
N ILE A 97 10.42 10.07 -16.65
CA ILE A 97 9.77 9.06 -17.51
C ILE A 97 8.26 9.35 -17.61
N TYR A 98 7.60 9.67 -16.51
CA TYR A 98 6.17 10.01 -16.51
C TYR A 98 5.87 11.25 -17.34
N GLU A 99 6.66 12.33 -17.18
CA GLU A 99 6.51 13.54 -17.99
C GLU A 99 6.69 13.25 -19.48
N ARG A 100 7.74 12.52 -19.84
CA ARG A 100 7.97 12.10 -21.21
C ARG A 100 6.83 11.27 -21.78
N ASN A 101 6.23 10.38 -20.99
CA ASN A 101 5.10 9.55 -21.42
C ASN A 101 3.83 10.40 -21.64
N LEU A 102 3.56 11.43 -20.85
CA LEU A 102 2.48 12.38 -21.09
C LEU A 102 2.69 13.12 -22.41
N ASN A 103 3.89 13.64 -22.65
CA ASN A 103 4.26 14.33 -23.88
C ASN A 103 4.11 13.43 -25.12
N LEU A 104 4.58 12.18 -25.07
CA LEU A 104 4.45 11.21 -26.17
C LEU A 104 2.99 10.88 -26.51
N LYS A 105 2.08 11.00 -25.54
CA LYS A 105 0.65 10.73 -25.72
C LYS A 105 -0.18 12.00 -25.93
N ASN A 106 0.48 13.16 -26.09
CA ASN A 106 -0.17 14.46 -26.23
C ASN A 106 -1.17 14.77 -25.10
N VAL A 107 -0.82 14.41 -23.88
CA VAL A 107 -1.56 14.80 -22.67
C VAL A 107 -0.92 16.06 -22.10
N ASP A 108 -1.67 17.13 -21.97
CA ASP A 108 -1.18 18.39 -21.41
C ASP A 108 -0.91 18.23 -19.90
N TYR A 109 0.32 18.46 -19.46
CA TYR A 109 0.68 18.52 -18.06
C TYR A 109 0.64 19.97 -17.56
N ILE A 110 -0.06 20.20 -16.46
CA ILE A 110 -0.22 21.51 -15.84
C ILE A 110 0.23 21.42 -14.38
N ALA A 111 1.39 22.00 -14.09
CA ALA A 111 1.90 22.07 -12.73
C ALA A 111 1.05 23.05 -11.91
N GLY A 112 0.56 22.60 -10.75
CA GLY A 112 -0.22 23.42 -9.83
C GLY A 112 -1.36 22.67 -9.16
N THR A 113 -2.03 23.33 -8.22
CA THR A 113 -3.19 22.79 -7.51
C THR A 113 -4.45 23.00 -8.33
N GLY A 114 -5.18 21.92 -8.55
CA GLY A 114 -6.49 21.95 -9.23
C GLY A 114 -7.65 22.13 -8.26
N SER A 115 -8.64 22.95 -8.61
CA SER A 115 -9.90 23.07 -7.87
C SER A 115 -11.08 23.24 -8.82
N LEU A 116 -12.27 22.82 -8.41
CA LEU A 116 -13.50 22.94 -9.19
C LEU A 116 -14.02 24.39 -9.09
N VAL A 117 -14.43 24.94 -10.21
CA VAL A 117 -15.15 26.23 -10.32
C VAL A 117 -16.63 25.97 -10.48
N ASP A 118 -16.96 24.98 -11.28
CA ASP A 118 -18.28 24.42 -11.52
C ASP A 118 -18.15 22.97 -12.06
N ALA A 119 -19.26 22.35 -12.44
CA ALA A 119 -19.27 20.97 -12.94
C ALA A 119 -18.45 20.73 -14.24
N ASN A 120 -18.08 21.79 -14.96
CA ASN A 120 -17.38 21.69 -16.23
C ASN A 120 -16.09 22.54 -16.29
N THR A 121 -15.73 23.19 -15.18
CA THR A 121 -14.57 24.10 -15.14
C THR A 121 -13.67 23.78 -13.98
N VAL A 122 -12.38 23.57 -14.27
CA VAL A 122 -11.33 23.37 -13.29
C VAL A 122 -10.38 24.55 -13.32
N ARG A 123 -10.03 25.09 -12.16
CA ARG A 123 -8.98 26.12 -11.99
C ARG A 123 -7.65 25.48 -11.63
N ALA A 124 -6.60 25.92 -12.30
CA ALA A 124 -5.21 25.55 -11.98
C ALA A 124 -4.36 26.84 -11.98
N GLY A 125 -4.04 27.37 -10.81
CA GLY A 125 -3.46 28.72 -10.67
C GLY A 125 -4.39 29.78 -11.26
N ASP A 126 -3.86 30.61 -12.16
CA ASP A 126 -4.61 31.66 -12.87
C ASP A 126 -5.36 31.17 -14.13
N ARG A 127 -5.31 29.87 -14.41
CA ARG A 127 -5.93 29.27 -15.62
C ARG A 127 -7.23 28.60 -15.28
N GLU A 128 -8.23 28.78 -16.11
CA GLU A 128 -9.49 28.02 -16.10
C GLU A 128 -9.53 27.10 -17.32
N LEU A 129 -9.81 25.82 -17.07
CA LEU A 129 -9.85 24.76 -18.06
C LEU A 129 -11.29 24.25 -18.13
N LYS A 130 -11.91 24.34 -19.32
CA LYS A 130 -13.22 23.75 -19.55
C LYS A 130 -13.06 22.30 -19.97
N ALA A 131 -13.86 21.43 -19.38
CA ALA A 131 -13.81 19.98 -19.65
C ALA A 131 -15.21 19.40 -19.86
N ASP A 132 -15.32 18.49 -20.80
CA ASP A 132 -16.56 17.71 -20.94
C ASP A 132 -16.66 16.68 -19.81
N ARG A 133 -15.53 16.16 -19.30
CA ARG A 133 -15.44 15.26 -18.13
C ARG A 133 -14.30 15.66 -17.21
N ILE A 134 -14.51 15.49 -15.92
CA ILE A 134 -13.51 15.76 -14.89
C ILE A 134 -13.29 14.47 -14.08
N VAL A 135 -12.02 14.16 -13.77
CA VAL A 135 -11.66 13.04 -12.90
C VAL A 135 -10.89 13.56 -11.68
N ILE A 136 -11.38 13.25 -10.50
CA ILE A 136 -10.73 13.54 -9.22
C ILE A 136 -9.87 12.32 -8.87
N ALA A 137 -8.55 12.50 -8.83
CA ALA A 137 -7.57 11.43 -8.58
C ALA A 137 -6.46 11.91 -7.61
N THR A 138 -6.84 12.72 -6.64
CA THR A 138 -5.94 13.43 -5.72
C THR A 138 -5.35 12.52 -4.63
N GLY A 139 -5.81 11.27 -4.53
CA GLY A 139 -5.26 10.30 -3.58
C GLY A 139 -5.56 10.61 -2.11
N GLY A 140 -4.65 10.26 -1.24
CA GLY A 140 -4.74 10.48 0.20
C GLY A 140 -3.40 10.83 0.82
N ARG A 141 -3.44 11.26 2.08
CA ARG A 141 -2.26 11.64 2.88
C ARG A 141 -2.25 10.89 4.23
N PRO A 142 -1.09 10.76 4.88
CA PRO A 142 -1.01 10.22 6.24
C PRO A 142 -1.80 11.07 7.23
N ILE A 143 -2.40 10.41 8.23
CA ILE A 143 -3.06 11.06 9.37
C ILE A 143 -2.02 11.35 10.45
N VAL A 144 -1.99 12.61 10.92
CA VAL A 144 -1.36 13.00 12.18
C VAL A 144 -2.46 13.10 13.23
N PRO A 145 -2.37 12.40 14.37
CA PRO A 145 -3.42 12.43 15.37
C PRO A 145 -3.53 13.80 16.04
N ASP A 146 -4.73 14.19 16.43
CA ASP A 146 -4.97 15.43 17.16
C ASP A 146 -4.69 15.23 18.66
N VAL A 147 -3.39 15.23 19.00
CA VAL A 147 -2.90 15.14 20.37
C VAL A 147 -1.81 16.17 20.61
N PRO A 148 -1.64 16.71 21.84
CA PRO A 148 -0.55 17.64 22.15
C PRO A 148 0.83 17.12 21.75
N GLY A 149 1.60 17.93 21.02
CA GLY A 149 2.94 17.58 20.57
C GLY A 149 2.99 16.65 19.34
N ALA A 150 1.86 16.38 18.69
CA ALA A 150 1.82 15.49 17.52
C ALA A 150 2.76 15.88 16.40
N GLU A 151 3.04 17.18 16.26
CA GLU A 151 3.97 17.78 15.30
C GLU A 151 5.45 17.38 15.51
N LEU A 152 5.79 16.81 16.67
CA LEU A 152 7.11 16.24 16.93
C LEU A 152 7.31 14.87 16.25
N GLY A 153 6.22 14.23 15.83
CA GLY A 153 6.24 12.98 15.11
C GLY A 153 6.26 13.18 13.59
N LEU A 154 6.88 12.24 12.91
CA LEU A 154 6.96 12.17 11.46
C LEU A 154 5.81 11.33 10.91
N THR A 155 5.49 11.52 9.64
CA THR A 155 4.59 10.67 8.86
C THR A 155 5.37 9.66 8.00
N SER A 156 4.64 8.77 7.31
CA SER A 156 5.27 7.88 6.32
C SER A 156 5.92 8.62 5.16
N ASP A 157 5.46 9.81 4.84
CA ASP A 157 6.02 10.62 3.77
C ASP A 157 7.36 11.24 4.22
N ASP A 158 7.40 11.75 5.46
CA ASP A 158 8.61 12.30 6.08
C ASP A 158 9.71 11.26 6.31
N PHE A 159 9.36 9.97 6.45
CA PHE A 159 10.33 8.86 6.54
C PHE A 159 11.32 8.89 5.37
N PHE A 160 10.85 9.21 4.18
CA PHE A 160 11.70 9.24 2.98
C PHE A 160 12.60 10.47 2.90
N GLU A 161 12.32 11.50 3.72
CA GLU A 161 13.14 12.71 3.82
C GLU A 161 14.24 12.61 4.89
N LEU A 162 14.26 11.55 5.71
CA LEU A 162 15.28 11.34 6.73
C LEU A 162 16.68 11.29 6.09
N GLU A 163 17.54 12.25 6.46
CA GLU A 163 18.91 12.32 5.98
C GLU A 163 19.79 11.24 6.62
N ASP A 164 19.57 10.99 7.92
CA ASP A 164 20.28 9.99 8.71
C ASP A 164 19.32 8.99 9.33
N ARG A 165 19.78 7.77 9.56
CA ARG A 165 19.01 6.74 10.25
C ARG A 165 18.91 7.07 11.74
N PRO A 166 17.70 7.28 12.31
CA PRO A 166 17.53 7.45 13.75
C PRO A 166 17.93 6.17 14.49
N GLN A 167 18.56 6.31 15.68
CA GLN A 167 18.98 5.16 16.46
C GLN A 167 17.81 4.49 17.19
N ARG A 168 16.92 5.30 17.78
CA ARG A 168 15.74 4.84 18.56
C ARG A 168 14.48 5.34 17.90
N VAL A 169 13.61 4.40 17.52
CA VAL A 169 12.38 4.69 16.76
C VAL A 169 11.17 4.13 17.48
N LEU A 170 10.15 4.96 17.66
CA LEU A 170 8.84 4.58 18.15
C LEU A 170 7.81 4.77 17.02
N ILE A 171 7.10 3.70 16.66
CA ILE A 171 6.07 3.73 15.62
C ILE A 171 4.69 3.54 16.26
N ALA A 172 3.82 4.52 16.09
CA ALA A 172 2.42 4.40 16.50
C ALA A 172 1.56 3.95 15.33
N GLY A 173 1.06 2.71 15.40
CA GLY A 173 0.22 2.13 14.37
C GLY A 173 0.39 0.63 14.21
N SER A 174 -0.62 -0.02 13.64
CA SER A 174 -0.66 -1.48 13.46
C SER A 174 -0.94 -1.91 12.00
N GLY A 175 -1.03 -0.96 11.07
CA GLY A 175 -1.26 -1.23 9.65
C GLY A 175 0.01 -1.65 8.91
N TYR A 176 -0.15 -1.91 7.61
CA TYR A 176 0.97 -2.34 6.76
C TYR A 176 2.14 -1.36 6.75
N VAL A 177 1.88 -0.03 6.79
CA VAL A 177 2.93 0.99 6.85
C VAL A 177 3.80 0.83 8.10
N ALA A 178 3.17 0.63 9.27
CA ALA A 178 3.90 0.42 10.53
C ALA A 178 4.78 -0.83 10.50
N VAL A 179 4.24 -1.93 9.95
CA VAL A 179 4.96 -3.22 9.83
C VAL A 179 6.14 -3.10 8.86
N GLU A 180 5.92 -2.54 7.68
CA GLU A 180 6.93 -2.41 6.64
C GLU A 180 8.09 -1.48 7.07
N LEU A 181 7.77 -0.26 7.53
CA LEU A 181 8.80 0.71 7.94
C LEU A 181 9.48 0.28 9.25
N GLY A 182 8.74 -0.34 10.17
CA GLY A 182 9.30 -0.93 11.38
C GLY A 182 10.33 -2.02 11.08
N GLY A 183 10.03 -2.89 10.12
CA GLY A 183 10.96 -3.91 9.63
C GLY A 183 12.22 -3.30 8.98
N VAL A 184 12.06 -2.23 8.20
CA VAL A 184 13.19 -1.51 7.58
C VAL A 184 14.09 -0.88 8.64
N PHE A 185 13.54 -0.12 9.60
CA PHE A 185 14.31 0.50 10.66
C PHE A 185 15.08 -0.53 11.48
N SER A 186 14.42 -1.59 11.93
CA SER A 186 15.02 -2.66 12.72
C SER A 186 16.14 -3.37 11.96
N ALA A 187 15.90 -3.80 10.74
CA ALA A 187 16.90 -4.51 9.93
C ALA A 187 18.12 -3.65 9.62
N LEU A 188 17.95 -2.34 9.46
CA LEU A 188 19.06 -1.41 9.20
C LEU A 188 19.73 -0.90 10.49
N GLY A 189 19.34 -1.40 11.67
CA GLY A 189 20.03 -1.23 12.93
C GLY A 189 19.49 -0.16 13.87
N SER A 190 18.22 0.28 13.69
CA SER A 190 17.52 1.10 14.68
C SER A 190 16.92 0.23 15.78
N GLU A 191 17.02 0.64 17.03
CA GLU A 191 16.18 0.12 18.11
C GLU A 191 14.73 0.53 17.82
N THR A 192 13.88 -0.45 17.49
CA THR A 192 12.54 -0.18 16.97
C THR A 192 11.46 -0.73 17.91
N ARG A 193 10.50 0.12 18.21
CA ARG A 193 9.33 -0.22 19.04
C ARG A 193 8.05 0.17 18.32
N LEU A 194 7.08 -0.74 18.25
CA LEU A 194 5.72 -0.46 17.82
C LEU A 194 4.79 -0.32 19.04
N VAL A 195 3.95 0.70 19.03
CA VAL A 195 2.82 0.82 19.97
C VAL A 195 1.52 0.71 19.17
N ILE A 196 0.69 -0.27 19.52
CA ILE A 196 -0.51 -0.61 18.76
C ILE A 196 -1.76 -0.55 19.63
N ARG A 197 -2.86 0.01 19.08
CA ARG A 197 -4.11 0.23 19.82
C ARG A 197 -4.83 -1.07 20.23
N LYS A 198 -4.64 -2.15 19.47
CA LYS A 198 -5.29 -3.46 19.70
C LYS A 198 -4.24 -4.54 19.94
N ASP A 199 -4.62 -5.79 19.87
CA ASP A 199 -3.77 -6.93 20.24
C ASP A 199 -2.93 -7.48 19.08
N SER A 200 -3.20 -7.09 17.84
CA SER A 200 -2.50 -7.59 16.64
C SER A 200 -2.23 -6.48 15.63
N VAL A 201 -1.19 -6.68 14.84
CA VAL A 201 -0.92 -5.91 13.62
C VAL A 201 -1.80 -6.41 12.47
N VAL A 202 -1.91 -5.64 11.39
CA VAL A 202 -2.58 -5.97 10.12
C VAL A 202 -3.95 -6.66 10.25
N ARG A 203 -4.77 -6.19 11.18
CA ARG A 203 -6.05 -6.80 11.59
C ARG A 203 -7.14 -6.87 10.50
N SER A 204 -6.97 -6.16 9.39
CA SER A 204 -7.84 -6.26 8.22
C SER A 204 -7.57 -7.52 7.39
N PHE A 205 -6.47 -8.20 7.65
CA PHE A 205 -6.06 -9.43 6.99
C PHE A 205 -6.42 -10.66 7.84
N ASP A 206 -6.14 -11.86 7.31
CA ASP A 206 -6.37 -13.10 8.05
C ASP A 206 -5.55 -13.15 9.35
N GLU A 207 -6.14 -13.68 10.42
CA GLU A 207 -5.53 -13.72 11.75
C GLU A 207 -4.21 -14.48 11.77
N MET A 208 -4.08 -15.51 10.95
CA MET A 208 -2.82 -16.26 10.80
C MET A 208 -1.69 -15.33 10.36
N LEU A 209 -1.93 -14.46 9.38
CA LEU A 209 -0.91 -13.51 8.90
C LEU A 209 -0.47 -12.53 9.99
N GLY A 210 -1.44 -11.96 10.73
CA GLY A 210 -1.14 -11.03 11.84
C GLY A 210 -0.29 -11.67 12.93
N ARG A 211 -0.60 -12.92 13.30
CA ARG A 211 0.14 -13.69 14.30
C ARG A 211 1.58 -13.95 13.84
N GLU A 212 1.75 -14.53 12.67
CA GLU A 212 3.07 -14.92 12.14
C GLU A 212 3.97 -13.69 11.93
N VAL A 213 3.43 -12.57 11.42
CA VAL A 213 4.20 -11.32 11.23
C VAL A 213 4.62 -10.72 12.58
N MET A 214 3.73 -10.70 13.60
CA MET A 214 4.10 -10.21 14.93
C MET A 214 5.22 -11.04 15.55
N ASP A 215 5.14 -12.35 15.43
CA ASP A 215 6.14 -13.27 15.98
C ASP A 215 7.49 -13.11 15.25
N ALA A 216 7.47 -12.96 13.93
CA ALA A 216 8.68 -12.69 13.15
C ALA A 216 9.32 -11.33 13.53
N MET A 217 8.52 -10.26 13.66
CA MET A 217 9.01 -8.95 14.09
C MET A 217 9.65 -9.00 15.48
N ARG A 218 9.01 -9.69 16.44
CA ARG A 218 9.58 -9.88 17.78
C ARG A 218 10.88 -10.70 17.74
N GLY A 219 10.91 -11.75 16.93
CA GLY A 219 12.12 -12.55 16.67
C GLY A 219 13.25 -11.74 16.05
N ALA A 220 12.93 -10.70 15.29
CA ALA A 220 13.88 -9.74 14.73
C ALA A 220 14.27 -8.60 15.70
N GLY A 221 13.80 -8.63 16.95
CA GLY A 221 14.15 -7.65 17.99
C GLY A 221 13.24 -6.41 18.05
N VAL A 222 12.15 -6.37 17.30
CA VAL A 222 11.18 -5.27 17.39
C VAL A 222 10.31 -5.45 18.64
N ALA A 223 10.33 -4.45 19.53
CA ALA A 223 9.42 -4.41 20.68
C ALA A 223 8.00 -4.04 20.22
N ILE A 224 6.99 -4.80 20.64
CA ILE A 224 5.59 -4.52 20.28
C ILE A 224 4.74 -4.46 21.55
N ASP A 225 4.26 -3.25 21.85
CA ASP A 225 3.36 -2.98 22.97
C ASP A 225 1.93 -2.84 22.46
N THR A 226 1.06 -3.69 22.98
CA THR A 226 -0.35 -3.73 22.63
C THR A 226 -1.21 -2.87 23.56
N ARG A 227 -2.42 -2.51 23.11
CA ARG A 227 -3.40 -1.72 23.88
C ARG A 227 -2.83 -0.39 24.32
N VAL A 228 -2.13 0.29 23.42
CA VAL A 228 -1.55 1.61 23.63
C VAL A 228 -2.32 2.63 22.79
N ILE A 229 -2.83 3.67 23.42
CA ILE A 229 -3.46 4.81 22.76
C ILE A 229 -2.63 6.04 23.11
N PRO A 230 -1.89 6.63 22.18
CA PRO A 230 -1.12 7.84 22.42
C PRO A 230 -2.02 9.03 22.80
N THR A 231 -1.60 9.81 23.78
CA THR A 231 -2.31 11.02 24.22
C THR A 231 -1.46 12.28 24.13
N SER A 232 -0.13 12.17 24.09
CA SER A 232 0.75 13.32 23.87
C SER A 232 2.15 12.88 23.45
N LEU A 233 2.88 13.79 22.81
CA LEU A 233 4.33 13.75 22.69
C LEU A 233 4.94 14.95 23.40
N GLU A 234 6.09 14.75 24.02
CA GLU A 234 6.87 15.79 24.66
C GLU A 234 8.35 15.67 24.26
N LYS A 235 8.97 16.80 23.92
CA LYS A 235 10.41 16.86 23.65
C LYS A 235 11.15 17.09 24.94
N THR A 236 12.11 16.22 25.24
CA THR A 236 13.03 16.32 26.38
C THR A 236 14.46 16.51 25.90
N ASP A 237 15.40 16.72 26.83
CA ASP A 237 16.84 16.84 26.50
C ASP A 237 17.38 15.53 25.91
N ASP A 238 16.80 14.37 26.24
CA ASP A 238 17.24 13.03 25.82
C ASP A 238 16.50 12.48 24.58
N GLY A 239 15.48 13.21 24.09
CA GLY A 239 14.67 12.80 22.94
C GLY A 239 13.17 13.06 23.11
N ILE A 240 12.34 12.37 22.33
CA ILE A 240 10.88 12.50 22.36
C ILE A 240 10.31 11.40 23.27
N VAL A 241 9.38 11.78 24.15
CA VAL A 241 8.64 10.85 25.02
C VAL A 241 7.16 10.88 24.64
N MET A 242 6.58 9.71 24.43
CA MET A 242 5.16 9.51 24.20
C MET A 242 4.47 9.11 25.50
N THR A 243 3.34 9.74 25.83
CA THR A 243 2.45 9.31 26.90
C THR A 243 1.22 8.63 26.33
N ALA A 244 0.76 7.56 26.95
CA ALA A 244 -0.44 6.82 26.60
C ALA A 244 -1.59 7.08 27.57
N GLU A 245 -2.83 6.77 27.14
CA GLU A 245 -4.07 6.95 27.92
C GLU A 245 -4.05 6.23 29.28
N ASP A 246 -3.39 5.09 29.37
CA ASP A 246 -3.26 4.29 30.59
C ASP A 246 -2.09 4.73 31.50
N GLY A 247 -1.44 5.84 31.16
CA GLY A 247 -0.32 6.41 31.91
C GLY A 247 1.04 5.80 31.61
N ARG A 248 1.15 4.79 30.73
CA ARG A 248 2.45 4.31 30.25
C ARG A 248 3.17 5.40 29.45
N THR A 249 4.49 5.41 29.57
CA THR A 249 5.36 6.29 28.77
C THR A 249 6.33 5.46 27.92
N PHE A 250 6.67 5.97 26.74
CA PHE A 250 7.54 5.32 25.78
C PHE A 250 8.59 6.32 25.29
N GLY A 251 9.83 5.95 25.36
CA GLY A 251 10.96 6.81 25.02
C GLY A 251 11.93 6.98 26.20
N PRO A 252 12.89 7.90 26.16
CA PRO A 252 13.08 8.86 25.06
C PRO A 252 13.56 8.19 23.76
N VAL A 253 13.04 8.64 22.62
CA VAL A 253 13.40 8.18 21.29
C VAL A 253 13.84 9.34 20.40
N ASP A 254 14.59 9.03 19.33
CA ASP A 254 15.06 10.03 18.39
C ASP A 254 14.01 10.38 17.34
N CYS A 255 13.10 9.45 17.09
CA CYS A 255 12.05 9.57 16.08
C CYS A 255 10.76 8.89 16.55
N VAL A 256 9.63 9.59 16.38
CA VAL A 256 8.28 9.02 16.47
C VAL A 256 7.68 9.02 15.07
N LEU A 257 7.13 7.88 14.62
CA LEU A 257 6.46 7.75 13.33
C LEU A 257 4.97 7.51 13.51
N TRP A 258 4.14 8.38 12.97
CA TRP A 258 2.70 8.21 12.91
C TRP A 258 2.32 7.33 11.72
N ALA A 259 1.84 6.12 11.98
CA ALA A 259 1.32 5.17 11.00
C ALA A 259 -0.12 4.74 11.36
N VAL A 260 -0.94 5.74 11.77
CA VAL A 260 -2.27 5.53 12.36
C VAL A 260 -3.41 5.51 11.34
N GLY A 261 -3.12 5.73 10.07
CA GLY A 261 -4.07 5.71 8.96
C GLY A 261 -3.78 6.74 7.88
N ARG A 262 -4.68 6.82 6.91
CA ARG A 262 -4.64 7.78 5.80
C ARG A 262 -6.01 8.41 5.61
N GLU A 263 -6.06 9.64 5.18
CA GLU A 263 -7.28 10.38 4.86
C GLU A 263 -7.26 10.88 3.41
N PRO A 264 -8.41 11.11 2.77
CA PRO A 264 -8.48 11.55 1.38
C PRO A 264 -8.00 13.00 1.20
N ASN A 265 -7.36 13.29 0.07
CA ASN A 265 -6.96 14.64 -0.32
C ASN A 265 -8.11 15.38 -1.02
N THR A 266 -9.11 15.81 -0.26
CA THR A 266 -10.27 16.57 -0.75
C THR A 266 -10.24 18.04 -0.36
N ALA A 267 -9.42 18.42 0.62
CA ALA A 267 -9.27 19.80 1.05
C ALA A 267 -8.82 20.71 -0.11
N GLY A 268 -9.48 21.84 -0.28
CA GLY A 268 -9.16 22.84 -1.32
C GLY A 268 -9.63 22.49 -2.74
N LEU A 269 -10.27 21.33 -2.95
CA LEU A 269 -10.83 20.97 -4.26
C LEU A 269 -12.10 21.76 -4.62
N ASN A 270 -12.74 22.41 -3.65
CA ASN A 270 -13.97 23.18 -3.82
C ASN A 270 -15.11 22.33 -4.44
N LEU A 271 -15.29 21.11 -3.89
CA LEU A 271 -16.22 20.09 -4.39
C LEU A 271 -17.67 20.59 -4.44
N GLU A 272 -18.07 21.39 -3.46
CA GLU A 272 -19.39 21.97 -3.33
C GLU A 272 -19.75 22.91 -4.48
N ALA A 273 -18.78 23.60 -5.09
CA ALA A 273 -19.03 24.48 -6.24
C ALA A 273 -19.51 23.71 -7.49
N ALA A 274 -19.14 22.44 -7.58
CA ALA A 274 -19.61 21.52 -8.64
C ALA A 274 -20.73 20.59 -8.19
N GLY A 275 -21.19 20.68 -6.93
CA GLY A 275 -22.20 19.82 -6.35
C GLY A 275 -21.75 18.40 -6.07
N VAL A 276 -20.42 18.15 -5.95
CA VAL A 276 -19.87 16.85 -5.61
C VAL A 276 -19.97 16.60 -4.11
N GLU A 277 -20.59 15.49 -3.74
CA GLU A 277 -20.79 15.08 -2.35
C GLU A 277 -19.54 14.36 -1.78
N MET A 278 -19.36 14.48 -0.45
CA MET A 278 -18.41 13.72 0.33
C MET A 278 -19.12 12.88 1.39
N ASP A 279 -18.53 11.75 1.77
CA ASP A 279 -18.99 10.98 2.92
C ASP A 279 -18.50 11.59 4.26
N GLU A 280 -18.86 10.97 5.38
CA GLU A 280 -18.50 11.41 6.73
C GLU A 280 -16.99 11.36 7.02
N TRP A 281 -16.22 10.63 6.21
CA TRP A 281 -14.74 10.54 6.29
C TRP A 281 -14.03 11.46 5.29
N GLY A 282 -14.79 12.25 4.52
CA GLY A 282 -14.26 13.17 3.52
C GLY A 282 -13.89 12.51 2.19
N ASN A 283 -14.24 11.24 1.97
CA ASN A 283 -14.04 10.60 0.68
C ASN A 283 -15.07 11.12 -0.35
N VAL A 284 -14.71 10.97 -1.64
CA VAL A 284 -15.64 11.20 -2.76
C VAL A 284 -16.29 9.86 -3.16
N PRO A 285 -17.54 9.59 -2.74
CA PRO A 285 -18.20 8.33 -3.05
C PRO A 285 -18.42 8.18 -4.56
N THR A 286 -18.32 6.94 -5.04
CA THR A 286 -18.60 6.61 -6.44
C THR A 286 -19.41 5.33 -6.58
N ASP A 287 -20.10 5.19 -7.69
CA ASP A 287 -20.67 3.92 -8.10
C ASP A 287 -19.60 2.90 -8.56
N LEU A 288 -20.02 1.75 -9.08
CA LEU A 288 -19.13 0.73 -9.63
C LEU A 288 -18.33 1.21 -10.86
N PHE A 289 -18.83 2.25 -11.53
CA PHE A 289 -18.26 2.84 -12.74
C PHE A 289 -17.41 4.08 -12.47
N GLN A 290 -17.03 4.32 -11.21
CA GLN A 290 -16.28 5.48 -10.75
C GLN A 290 -17.01 6.82 -10.95
N GLN A 291 -18.31 6.84 -11.20
CA GLN A 291 -19.10 8.05 -11.34
C GLN A 291 -19.51 8.58 -9.96
N THR A 292 -19.36 9.87 -9.73
CA THR A 292 -19.85 10.56 -8.53
C THR A 292 -21.36 10.80 -8.63
N ASN A 293 -21.94 11.56 -7.71
CA ASN A 293 -23.32 12.04 -7.81
C ASN A 293 -23.52 13.08 -8.92
N VAL A 294 -22.45 13.55 -9.59
CA VAL A 294 -22.49 14.49 -10.72
C VAL A 294 -22.10 13.76 -12.01
N ASP A 295 -22.97 13.78 -13.02
CA ASP A 295 -22.90 12.93 -14.21
C ASP A 295 -21.57 12.93 -14.97
N ASN A 296 -20.89 14.06 -15.04
CA ASN A 296 -19.64 14.24 -15.78
C ASN A 296 -18.40 14.32 -14.89
N ILE A 297 -18.56 14.09 -13.59
CA ILE A 297 -17.46 14.07 -12.62
C ILE A 297 -17.28 12.65 -12.09
N PHE A 298 -16.05 12.17 -12.15
CA PHE A 298 -15.63 10.84 -11.71
C PHE A 298 -14.55 10.96 -10.65
N ALA A 299 -14.40 9.94 -9.81
CA ALA A 299 -13.29 9.85 -8.86
C ALA A 299 -12.71 8.46 -8.85
N LEU A 300 -11.39 8.34 -8.61
CA LEU A 300 -10.69 7.06 -8.57
C LEU A 300 -9.46 7.09 -7.64
N GLY A 301 -9.06 5.92 -7.19
CA GLY A 301 -7.96 5.76 -6.23
C GLY A 301 -8.37 6.11 -4.81
N ASP A 302 -7.38 6.44 -3.96
CA ASP A 302 -7.55 6.56 -2.51
C ASP A 302 -8.58 7.61 -2.09
N VAL A 303 -8.79 8.65 -2.91
CA VAL A 303 -9.79 9.70 -2.65
C VAL A 303 -11.23 9.17 -2.55
N THR A 304 -11.47 7.96 -3.06
CA THR A 304 -12.80 7.32 -3.01
C THR A 304 -13.06 6.51 -1.75
N GLY A 305 -12.07 6.38 -0.86
CA GLY A 305 -12.16 5.55 0.35
C GLY A 305 -12.19 4.03 0.11
N ARG A 306 -12.01 3.58 -1.15
CA ARG A 306 -11.91 2.16 -1.51
C ARG A 306 -10.49 1.65 -1.30
N GLU A 307 -10.15 0.49 -1.89
CA GLU A 307 -8.81 -0.14 -1.76
C GLU A 307 -7.69 0.82 -2.16
N GLN A 308 -6.88 1.23 -1.17
CA GLN A 308 -5.79 2.21 -1.31
C GLN A 308 -4.51 1.54 -1.83
N LEU A 309 -4.58 1.01 -3.06
CA LEU A 309 -3.51 0.29 -3.73
C LEU A 309 -3.26 0.86 -5.13
N THR A 310 -1.99 1.09 -5.44
CA THR A 310 -1.55 1.58 -6.76
C THR A 310 -2.12 0.80 -7.94
N PRO A 311 -2.05 -0.55 -8.00
CA PRO A 311 -2.59 -1.30 -9.13
C PRO A 311 -4.12 -1.21 -9.22
N VAL A 312 -4.81 -1.00 -8.11
CA VAL A 312 -6.27 -0.78 -8.07
C VAL A 312 -6.62 0.55 -8.71
N ALA A 313 -5.95 1.64 -8.33
CA ALA A 313 -6.15 2.96 -8.93
C ALA A 313 -5.86 2.95 -10.45
N ILE A 314 -4.75 2.30 -10.87
CA ILE A 314 -4.41 2.12 -12.30
C ILE A 314 -5.51 1.34 -13.04
N ALA A 315 -5.96 0.23 -12.46
CA ALA A 315 -6.95 -0.64 -13.08
C ALA A 315 -8.33 0.07 -13.19
N ALA A 316 -8.73 0.81 -12.16
CA ALA A 316 -9.95 1.64 -12.18
C ALA A 316 -9.84 2.72 -13.27
N GLY A 317 -8.73 3.46 -13.30
CA GLY A 317 -8.51 4.53 -14.27
C GLY A 317 -8.51 4.04 -15.72
N ARG A 318 -7.83 2.92 -16.02
CA ARG A 318 -7.83 2.32 -17.37
C ARG A 318 -9.21 1.86 -17.80
N ARG A 319 -9.96 1.16 -16.92
CA ARG A 319 -11.30 0.67 -17.23
C ARG A 319 -12.31 1.80 -17.38
N LEU A 320 -12.17 2.86 -16.60
CA LEU A 320 -12.95 4.08 -16.78
C LEU A 320 -12.70 4.70 -18.15
N ALA A 321 -11.44 4.81 -18.60
CA ALA A 321 -11.12 5.31 -19.94
C ALA A 321 -11.62 4.38 -21.06
N ASP A 322 -11.47 3.06 -20.92
CA ASP A 322 -12.01 2.06 -21.84
C ASP A 322 -13.52 2.22 -22.02
N ARG A 323 -14.25 2.52 -20.93
CA ARG A 323 -15.70 2.75 -20.96
C ARG A 323 -16.06 4.09 -21.60
N LEU A 324 -15.42 5.18 -21.18
CA LEU A 324 -15.81 6.54 -21.57
C LEU A 324 -15.38 6.91 -23.00
N TYR A 325 -14.27 6.35 -23.48
CA TYR A 325 -13.65 6.71 -24.76
C TYR A 325 -13.41 5.53 -25.67
N GLY A 326 -13.31 4.30 -25.15
CA GLY A 326 -13.06 3.09 -25.92
C GLY A 326 -14.30 2.28 -26.33
N GLY A 327 -15.51 2.79 -26.05
CA GLY A 327 -16.78 2.14 -26.40
C GLY A 327 -17.14 0.89 -25.60
N MET A 328 -16.41 0.57 -24.53
CA MET A 328 -16.62 -0.63 -23.70
C MET A 328 -17.60 -0.36 -22.55
N GLN A 329 -18.90 -0.18 -22.83
CA GLN A 329 -19.90 0.36 -21.91
C GLN A 329 -20.02 -0.36 -20.55
N GLY A 330 -19.84 -1.68 -20.48
CA GLY A 330 -19.90 -2.45 -19.23
C GLY A 330 -18.58 -2.52 -18.46
N ARG A 331 -17.51 -1.88 -18.93
CA ARG A 331 -16.18 -2.02 -18.38
C ARG A 331 -16.06 -1.31 -17.04
N HIS A 332 -15.74 -2.06 -15.98
CA HIS A 332 -15.48 -1.55 -14.63
C HIS A 332 -14.48 -2.45 -13.90
N LEU A 333 -13.98 -2.02 -12.74
CA LEU A 333 -13.14 -2.81 -11.86
C LEU A 333 -14.02 -3.60 -10.89
N ASP A 334 -13.77 -4.91 -10.80
CA ASP A 334 -14.28 -5.73 -9.71
C ASP A 334 -13.35 -5.62 -8.50
N TYR A 335 -13.85 -5.12 -7.39
CA TYR A 335 -13.09 -4.90 -6.15
C TYR A 335 -13.08 -6.12 -5.21
N LYS A 336 -13.71 -7.26 -5.58
CA LYS A 336 -13.87 -8.40 -4.67
C LYS A 336 -12.61 -9.26 -4.50
N LEU A 337 -11.76 -9.33 -5.53
CA LEU A 337 -10.58 -10.21 -5.55
C LEU A 337 -9.34 -9.40 -5.88
N ILE A 338 -8.87 -8.64 -4.92
CA ILE A 338 -7.66 -7.81 -5.06
C ILE A 338 -6.53 -8.49 -4.31
N PRO A 339 -5.52 -9.03 -5.02
CA PRO A 339 -4.34 -9.57 -4.36
C PRO A 339 -3.54 -8.44 -3.71
N THR A 340 -3.06 -8.70 -2.51
CA THR A 340 -2.31 -7.74 -1.71
C THR A 340 -1.06 -8.39 -1.14
N VAL A 341 0.03 -7.64 -1.14
CA VAL A 341 1.29 -8.01 -0.50
C VAL A 341 1.70 -6.95 0.50
N ILE A 342 2.16 -7.37 1.66
CA ILE A 342 2.84 -6.52 2.64
C ILE A 342 4.30 -6.96 2.68
N PHE A 343 5.18 -5.98 2.50
CA PHE A 343 6.64 -6.19 2.46
C PHE A 343 7.23 -6.16 3.88
N SER A 344 6.73 -7.07 4.73
CA SER A 344 7.34 -7.42 6.01
C SER A 344 8.58 -8.30 5.81
N HIS A 345 9.20 -8.76 6.89
CA HIS A 345 10.23 -9.78 6.88
C HIS A 345 9.83 -10.89 7.86
N PRO A 346 9.42 -12.06 7.31
CA PRO A 346 9.21 -12.41 5.90
C PRO A 346 8.01 -11.66 5.29
N PRO A 347 7.93 -11.55 3.95
CA PRO A 347 6.79 -10.93 3.28
C PRO A 347 5.51 -11.76 3.45
N MET A 348 4.35 -11.10 3.38
CA MET A 348 3.07 -11.78 3.36
C MET A 348 2.25 -11.39 2.12
N GLY A 349 1.51 -12.37 1.61
CA GLY A 349 0.61 -12.21 0.46
C GLY A 349 -0.78 -12.76 0.75
N THR A 350 -1.80 -12.15 0.18
CA THR A 350 -3.20 -12.56 0.37
C THR A 350 -4.04 -12.26 -0.85
N VAL A 351 -5.04 -13.08 -1.09
CA VAL A 351 -6.12 -12.80 -2.03
C VAL A 351 -7.41 -13.45 -1.54
N GLY A 352 -8.53 -12.76 -1.71
CA GLY A 352 -9.86 -13.25 -1.35
C GLY A 352 -10.22 -13.04 0.12
N MET A 353 -11.06 -13.90 0.65
CA MET A 353 -11.69 -13.75 1.96
C MET A 353 -10.77 -14.23 3.09
N THR A 354 -10.80 -13.53 4.22
CA THR A 354 -10.26 -14.06 5.48
C THR A 354 -11.14 -15.18 5.99
N GLU A 355 -10.61 -16.05 6.86
CA GLU A 355 -11.40 -17.12 7.48
C GLU A 355 -12.63 -16.57 8.20
N ARG A 356 -12.48 -15.47 8.92
CA ARG A 356 -13.60 -14.81 9.61
C ARG A 356 -14.69 -14.39 8.63
N ALA A 357 -14.33 -13.67 7.56
CA ALA A 357 -15.31 -13.23 6.55
C ALA A 357 -15.99 -14.40 5.82
N ALA A 358 -15.23 -15.44 5.51
CA ALA A 358 -15.80 -16.65 4.89
C ALA A 358 -16.79 -17.35 5.81
N ARG A 359 -16.47 -17.50 7.11
CA ARG A 359 -17.38 -18.11 8.09
C ARG A 359 -18.62 -17.25 8.34
N GLU A 360 -18.49 -15.93 8.33
CA GLU A 360 -19.64 -15.00 8.44
C GLU A 360 -20.58 -15.13 7.24
N GLU A 361 -20.05 -15.34 6.03
CA GLU A 361 -20.85 -15.42 4.79
C GLU A 361 -21.40 -16.84 4.52
N PHE A 362 -20.60 -17.89 4.77
CA PHE A 362 -20.90 -19.28 4.35
C PHE A 362 -21.09 -20.26 5.51
N GLY A 363 -20.87 -19.86 6.76
CA GLY A 363 -21.08 -20.68 7.95
C GLY A 363 -20.30 -22.00 7.93
N ASP A 364 -21.01 -23.09 8.13
CA ASP A 364 -20.44 -24.46 8.20
C ASP A 364 -19.96 -25.01 6.84
N ALA A 365 -20.27 -24.34 5.74
CA ALA A 365 -19.78 -24.72 4.42
C ALA A 365 -18.30 -24.37 4.20
N VAL A 366 -17.67 -23.66 5.16
CA VAL A 366 -16.25 -23.29 5.10
C VAL A 366 -15.37 -24.43 5.62
N LYS A 367 -14.35 -24.78 4.84
CA LYS A 367 -13.27 -25.67 5.27
C LYS A 367 -11.93 -24.95 5.13
N ILE A 368 -11.03 -25.21 6.06
CA ILE A 368 -9.70 -24.57 6.15
C ILE A 368 -8.63 -25.63 5.97
N TYR A 369 -7.65 -25.31 5.13
CA TYR A 369 -6.39 -26.01 5.03
C TYR A 369 -5.29 -25.05 5.47
N GLU A 370 -4.49 -25.44 6.46
CA GLU A 370 -3.40 -24.62 6.99
C GLU A 370 -2.14 -25.47 7.13
N SER A 371 -1.01 -24.96 6.67
CA SER A 371 0.30 -25.58 6.81
C SER A 371 1.29 -24.56 7.35
N ALA A 372 2.23 -25.05 8.17
CA ALA A 372 3.31 -24.23 8.66
C ALA A 372 4.59 -25.05 8.73
N PHE A 373 5.67 -24.48 8.20
CA PHE A 373 6.94 -25.16 8.03
C PHE A 373 8.11 -24.19 8.10
N THR A 374 9.34 -24.73 8.17
CA THR A 374 10.55 -23.95 8.00
C THR A 374 10.96 -23.99 6.54
N GLY A 375 11.10 -22.83 5.90
CA GLY A 375 11.57 -22.74 4.51
C GLY A 375 12.94 -23.39 4.35
N MET A 376 13.21 -23.99 3.18
CA MET A 376 14.47 -24.73 2.93
C MET A 376 15.70 -23.84 3.11
N PHE A 377 15.61 -22.56 2.84
CA PHE A 377 16.70 -21.59 3.07
C PHE A 377 17.19 -21.57 4.53
N TYR A 378 16.30 -21.82 5.49
CA TYR A 378 16.63 -21.83 6.92
C TYR A 378 16.96 -23.22 7.46
N ALA A 379 17.08 -24.25 6.58
CA ALA A 379 17.27 -25.64 7.01
C ALA A 379 18.62 -25.87 7.68
N LEU A 380 19.68 -25.19 7.23
CA LEU A 380 21.06 -25.39 7.71
C LEU A 380 21.39 -24.61 8.98
N GLY A 381 20.80 -23.43 9.17
CA GLY A 381 21.09 -22.55 10.30
C GLY A 381 20.40 -22.97 11.59
N GLU A 382 20.82 -22.38 12.72
CA GLU A 382 20.16 -22.54 14.02
C GLU A 382 18.88 -21.70 14.08
N LYS A 383 18.91 -20.49 13.55
CA LYS A 383 17.75 -19.59 13.49
C LYS A 383 16.80 -20.06 12.37
N LYS A 384 15.63 -20.52 12.77
CA LYS A 384 14.59 -20.99 11.85
C LYS A 384 13.55 -19.91 11.67
N GLU A 385 13.29 -19.50 10.43
CA GLU A 385 12.16 -18.63 10.12
C GLU A 385 10.98 -19.47 9.62
N ARG A 386 9.81 -19.18 10.17
CA ARG A 386 8.59 -19.93 9.89
C ARG A 386 7.89 -19.35 8.67
N SER A 387 7.45 -20.23 7.78
CA SER A 387 6.47 -19.94 6.74
C SER A 387 5.14 -20.55 7.13
N ALA A 388 4.03 -19.88 6.83
CA ALA A 388 2.69 -20.40 7.04
C ALA A 388 1.79 -20.05 5.85
N MET A 389 0.91 -21.00 5.50
CA MET A 389 0.01 -20.87 4.38
C MET A 389 -1.38 -21.38 4.74
N LYS A 390 -2.41 -20.72 4.23
CA LYS A 390 -3.80 -21.07 4.46
C LYS A 390 -4.59 -20.98 3.16
N LEU A 391 -5.38 -22.03 2.88
CA LEU A 391 -6.44 -22.04 1.89
C LEU A 391 -7.79 -22.04 2.60
N ILE A 392 -8.70 -21.22 2.12
CA ILE A 392 -10.09 -21.16 2.57
C ILE A 392 -10.95 -21.59 1.41
N VAL A 393 -11.73 -22.67 1.62
CA VAL A 393 -12.59 -23.23 0.59
C VAL A 393 -14.04 -23.28 1.06
N VAL A 394 -14.99 -23.28 0.11
CA VAL A 394 -16.42 -23.28 0.41
C VAL A 394 -17.19 -24.24 -0.47
N GLY A 395 -18.22 -24.87 0.13
CA GLY A 395 -19.17 -25.74 -0.53
C GLY A 395 -18.61 -27.15 -0.81
N GLU A 396 -19.46 -28.01 -1.42
CA GLU A 396 -19.11 -29.41 -1.71
C GLU A 396 -17.97 -29.55 -2.73
N GLU A 397 -17.86 -28.60 -3.68
CA GLU A 397 -16.79 -28.57 -4.67
C GLU A 397 -15.50 -27.96 -4.11
N GLU A 398 -15.49 -27.51 -2.86
CA GLU A 398 -14.35 -26.87 -2.21
C GLU A 398 -13.75 -25.72 -3.07
N ARG A 399 -14.60 -24.81 -3.55
CA ARG A 399 -14.12 -23.62 -4.29
C ARG A 399 -13.22 -22.76 -3.43
N VAL A 400 -12.02 -22.46 -3.90
CA VAL A 400 -11.06 -21.62 -3.18
C VAL A 400 -11.53 -20.16 -3.19
N VAL A 401 -11.78 -19.62 -2.00
CA VAL A 401 -12.24 -18.23 -1.78
C VAL A 401 -11.22 -17.35 -1.07
N GLY A 402 -10.17 -17.95 -0.48
CA GLY A 402 -9.08 -17.23 0.17
C GLY A 402 -7.77 -17.99 0.10
N VAL A 403 -6.68 -17.26 -0.16
CA VAL A 403 -5.30 -17.76 -0.11
C VAL A 403 -4.46 -16.76 0.67
N HIS A 404 -3.79 -17.24 1.72
CA HIS A 404 -2.97 -16.41 2.61
C HIS A 404 -1.62 -17.08 2.81
N VAL A 405 -0.55 -16.33 2.65
CA VAL A 405 0.83 -16.82 2.73
C VAL A 405 1.67 -15.81 3.50
N VAL A 406 2.49 -16.29 4.42
CA VAL A 406 3.61 -15.55 5.01
C VAL A 406 4.85 -16.42 4.90
N GLY A 407 5.94 -15.85 4.40
CA GLY A 407 7.18 -16.57 4.13
C GLY A 407 7.89 -16.04 2.90
N ASP A 408 9.13 -16.47 2.70
CA ASP A 408 9.92 -16.08 1.53
C ASP A 408 9.22 -16.45 0.23
N GLY A 409 9.16 -15.48 -0.71
CA GLY A 409 8.51 -15.65 -2.00
C GLY A 409 6.99 -15.42 -1.98
N ALA A 410 6.38 -15.13 -0.82
CA ALA A 410 4.94 -14.82 -0.74
C ALA A 410 4.54 -13.66 -1.66
N ASP A 411 5.42 -12.66 -1.78
CA ASP A 411 5.25 -11.48 -2.63
C ASP A 411 5.23 -11.80 -4.13
N GLU A 412 5.96 -12.81 -4.57
CA GLU A 412 6.03 -13.20 -5.98
C GLU A 412 4.96 -14.27 -6.33
N MET A 413 4.78 -15.29 -5.48
CA MET A 413 3.85 -16.39 -5.81
C MET A 413 2.39 -15.97 -5.79
N MET A 414 2.00 -15.00 -4.96
CA MET A 414 0.60 -14.60 -4.76
C MET A 414 -0.07 -14.14 -6.05
N GLN A 415 0.67 -13.51 -6.97
CA GLN A 415 0.11 -13.08 -8.26
C GLN A 415 -0.42 -14.26 -9.08
N GLY A 416 0.27 -15.39 -9.08
CA GLY A 416 -0.16 -16.61 -9.80
C GLY A 416 -1.40 -17.24 -9.17
N PHE A 417 -1.42 -17.40 -7.85
CA PHE A 417 -2.56 -17.96 -7.13
C PHE A 417 -3.80 -17.05 -7.20
N ALA A 418 -3.62 -15.73 -7.23
CA ALA A 418 -4.72 -14.80 -7.44
C ALA A 418 -5.43 -15.01 -8.78
N VAL A 419 -4.72 -15.41 -9.83
CA VAL A 419 -5.33 -15.77 -11.12
C VAL A 419 -6.19 -17.00 -10.98
N ALA A 420 -5.72 -18.03 -10.30
CA ALA A 420 -6.49 -19.28 -10.04
C ALA A 420 -7.76 -18.99 -9.24
N VAL A 421 -7.66 -18.23 -8.14
CA VAL A 421 -8.83 -17.83 -7.33
C VAL A 421 -9.84 -17.04 -8.16
N ARG A 422 -9.37 -16.11 -8.99
CA ARG A 422 -10.24 -15.33 -9.89
C ARG A 422 -10.96 -16.20 -10.94
N MET A 423 -10.33 -17.28 -11.38
CA MET A 423 -10.93 -18.27 -12.30
C MET A 423 -11.93 -19.18 -11.61
N GLY A 424 -12.05 -19.13 -10.28
CA GLY A 424 -12.94 -19.95 -9.50
C GLY A 424 -12.39 -21.37 -9.26
N ALA A 425 -11.07 -21.53 -9.20
CA ALA A 425 -10.41 -22.79 -8.95
C ALA A 425 -10.90 -23.47 -7.66
N THR A 426 -10.98 -24.78 -7.67
CA THR A 426 -11.35 -25.63 -6.54
C THR A 426 -10.11 -26.21 -5.86
N LYS A 427 -10.27 -26.76 -4.65
CA LYS A 427 -9.19 -27.51 -3.98
C LYS A 427 -8.68 -28.66 -4.85
N LYS A 428 -9.59 -29.31 -5.59
CA LYS A 428 -9.23 -30.35 -6.53
C LYS A 428 -8.30 -29.86 -7.65
N ASP A 429 -8.54 -28.66 -8.18
CA ASP A 429 -7.66 -28.08 -9.20
C ASP A 429 -6.24 -27.82 -8.65
N PHE A 430 -6.15 -27.40 -7.38
CA PHE A 430 -4.87 -27.27 -6.67
C PHE A 430 -4.19 -28.62 -6.50
N ASP A 431 -4.92 -29.66 -6.02
CA ASP A 431 -4.39 -31.00 -5.77
C ASP A 431 -3.97 -31.74 -7.03
N ASP A 432 -4.66 -31.51 -8.15
CA ASP A 432 -4.35 -32.10 -9.46
C ASP A 432 -3.18 -31.37 -10.16
N THR A 433 -2.78 -30.20 -9.65
CA THR A 433 -1.64 -29.45 -10.19
C THR A 433 -0.33 -30.05 -9.69
N VAL A 434 0.56 -30.45 -10.62
CA VAL A 434 1.88 -30.99 -10.25
C VAL A 434 2.70 -29.93 -9.54
N ALA A 435 3.19 -30.27 -8.35
CA ALA A 435 4.03 -29.38 -7.53
C ALA A 435 5.39 -29.10 -8.18
N ILE A 436 5.90 -27.88 -7.97
CA ILE A 436 7.27 -27.52 -8.33
C ILE A 436 8.17 -27.80 -7.12
N HIS A 437 8.93 -28.88 -7.14
CA HIS A 437 9.80 -29.28 -6.04
C HIS A 437 11.27 -28.97 -6.32
N PRO A 438 12.06 -28.44 -5.34
CA PRO A 438 11.60 -27.98 -4.03
C PRO A 438 11.34 -26.47 -4.01
N THR A 439 10.12 -26.06 -3.69
CA THR A 439 9.74 -24.65 -3.52
C THR A 439 8.74 -24.50 -2.36
N SER A 440 8.69 -23.33 -1.73
CA SER A 440 7.67 -23.07 -0.71
C SER A 440 6.24 -23.07 -1.28
N SER A 441 6.07 -22.68 -2.54
CA SER A 441 4.74 -22.61 -3.19
C SER A 441 4.06 -23.97 -3.39
N GLU A 442 4.83 -25.08 -3.37
CA GLU A 442 4.27 -26.43 -3.49
C GLU A 442 3.31 -26.78 -2.35
N GLU A 443 3.48 -26.16 -1.17
CA GLU A 443 2.58 -26.39 -0.04
C GLU A 443 1.12 -26.07 -0.40
N LEU A 444 0.87 -25.02 -1.19
CA LEU A 444 -0.48 -24.64 -1.59
C LEU A 444 -1.17 -25.70 -2.47
N VAL A 445 -0.43 -26.56 -3.15
CA VAL A 445 -0.97 -27.63 -4.00
C VAL A 445 -0.81 -29.03 -3.38
N THR A 446 -0.21 -29.12 -2.18
CA THR A 446 0.00 -30.41 -1.48
C THR A 446 -0.71 -30.50 -0.13
N MET A 447 -1.32 -29.41 0.37
CA MET A 447 -2.09 -29.40 1.62
C MET A 447 -3.17 -30.46 1.67
N ARG A 448 -3.34 -31.13 2.85
CA ARG A 448 -4.35 -32.15 3.10
C ARG A 448 -5.18 -31.81 4.35
#